data_c361d1ef1de022a4e4bd3e251c0fd00b
#
_entry.id   c361d1ef1de022a4e4bd3e251c0fd00b
#
_cell.length_a   1.000
_cell.length_b   1.000
_cell.length_c   1.000
_cell.angle_alpha   90.00
_cell.angle_beta   90.00
_cell.angle_gamma   90.00
#
_symmetry.space_group_name_H-M   'P 1'
#
loop_
_entity.id
_entity.type
_entity.pdbx_description
1 polymer ?
#
loop_
_entity_poly.entity_id
_entity_poly.type
_entity_poly.pdbx_seq_one_letter_code
_entity_poly.pdbx_strand_id
1 'polypeptide(L)'
;MTIQSVNHSIEQLKAYEMDKSNEELTREYGLGDIVKLASNENPTGCSPHVTLAITSKLGELSRYPDGAGQGLKQALADFLGCETKQIVLGNGSNELLNNITASFADGDDVIVYSQYAFSDYELASLGISCLLYTSDAADEE
;
A
#
# COMPACT_ATOMS: atom_id res chain seq x y z
N MET A 1 0.98 35.12 11.88
CA MET A 1 0.29 34.35 10.82
C MET A 1 -0.18 33.07 11.49
N THR A 2 -1.47 32.99 11.80
CA THR A 2 -2.00 31.81 12.50
C THR A 2 -2.08 30.68 11.47
N ILE A 3 -1.35 29.60 11.70
CA ILE A 3 -1.48 28.38 10.88
C ILE A 3 -2.92 27.93 11.06
N GLN A 4 -3.67 27.86 9.96
CA GLN A 4 -5.01 27.32 9.98
C GLN A 4 -4.91 25.88 10.49
N SER A 5 -5.75 25.49 11.45
CA SER A 5 -5.73 24.15 12.03
C SER A 5 -5.85 23.10 10.94
N VAL A 6 -5.11 22.04 11.07
CA VAL A 6 -5.24 20.84 10.22
C VAL A 6 -6.68 20.32 10.33
N ASN A 7 -7.21 19.69 9.29
CA ASN A 7 -8.53 19.08 9.33
C ASN A 7 -8.62 18.09 10.51
N HIS A 8 -9.71 18.14 11.28
CA HIS A 8 -9.89 17.36 12.51
C HIS A 8 -9.71 15.84 12.29
N SER A 9 -10.14 15.31 11.17
CA SER A 9 -9.91 13.90 10.80
C SER A 9 -8.43 13.57 10.61
N ILE A 10 -7.64 14.53 10.10
CA ILE A 10 -6.19 14.39 9.95
C ILE A 10 -5.49 14.42 11.32
N GLU A 11 -6.00 15.17 12.29
CA GLU A 11 -5.46 15.17 13.66
C GLU A 11 -5.61 13.81 14.36
N GLN A 12 -6.58 13.01 13.95
CA GLN A 12 -6.81 11.66 14.48
C GLN A 12 -5.90 10.59 13.86
N LEU A 13 -5.26 10.91 12.72
CA LEU A 13 -4.36 9.97 12.06
C LEU A 13 -3.17 9.63 12.95
N LYS A 14 -3.02 8.35 13.25
CA LYS A 14 -1.79 7.82 13.82
C LYS A 14 -0.84 7.51 12.67
N ALA A 15 0.41 7.95 12.81
CA ALA A 15 1.43 7.56 11.85
C ALA A 15 1.51 6.03 11.74
N TYR A 16 1.62 5.52 10.53
CA TYR A 16 1.87 4.10 10.32
C TYR A 16 3.20 3.73 11.00
N GLU A 17 3.14 2.87 12.00
CA GLU A 17 4.34 2.36 12.68
C GLU A 17 4.92 1.22 11.84
N MET A 18 6.04 1.48 11.18
CA MET A 18 6.79 0.46 10.48
C MET A 18 7.43 -0.52 11.47
N ASP A 19 7.41 -1.79 11.11
CA ASP A 19 8.18 -2.79 11.87
C ASP A 19 9.66 -2.41 11.90
N LYS A 20 10.32 -2.64 13.05
CA LYS A 20 11.76 -2.43 13.17
C LYS A 20 12.52 -3.29 12.16
N SER A 21 13.55 -2.73 11.57
CA SER A 21 14.44 -3.49 10.68
C SER A 21 15.25 -4.53 11.46
N ASN A 22 15.72 -5.58 10.77
CA ASN A 22 16.59 -6.59 11.40
C ASN A 22 17.86 -5.97 11.99
N GLU A 23 18.43 -4.93 11.33
CA GLU A 23 19.60 -4.20 11.81
C GLU A 23 19.30 -3.43 13.10
N GLU A 24 18.10 -2.85 13.20
CA GLU A 24 17.66 -2.15 14.41
C GLU A 24 17.46 -3.12 15.57
N LEU A 25 16.79 -4.24 15.32
CA LEU A 25 16.61 -5.30 16.31
C LEU A 25 17.94 -5.91 16.74
N THR A 26 18.88 -6.16 15.81
CA THR A 26 20.22 -6.63 16.12
C THR A 26 20.96 -5.66 17.05
N ARG A 27 20.86 -4.36 16.81
CA ARG A 27 21.47 -3.33 17.67
C ARG A 27 20.81 -3.26 19.05
N GLU A 28 19.49 -3.36 19.11
CA GLU A 28 18.73 -3.21 20.36
C GLU A 28 18.89 -4.42 21.27
N TYR A 29 18.85 -5.63 20.72
CA TYR A 29 18.86 -6.89 21.47
C TYR A 29 20.17 -7.67 21.43
N GLY A 30 21.15 -7.23 20.63
CA GLY A 30 22.44 -7.90 20.48
C GLY A 30 22.36 -9.29 19.84
N LEU A 31 21.33 -9.53 19.01
CA LEU A 31 21.10 -10.82 18.37
C LEU A 31 21.80 -10.89 17.01
N GLY A 32 22.50 -12.00 16.73
CA GLY A 32 23.21 -12.17 15.45
C GLY A 32 22.29 -12.62 14.30
N ASP A 33 21.37 -13.55 14.58
CA ASP A 33 20.46 -14.13 13.59
C ASP A 33 19.01 -13.84 13.99
N ILE A 34 18.31 -13.05 13.16
CA ILE A 34 16.90 -12.70 13.36
C ILE A 34 16.09 -13.25 12.21
N VAL A 35 15.09 -14.08 12.54
CA VAL A 35 14.08 -14.54 11.57
C VAL A 35 12.89 -13.61 11.63
N LYS A 36 12.68 -12.82 10.56
CA LYS A 36 11.54 -11.92 10.44
C LYS A 36 10.34 -12.71 9.91
N LEU A 37 9.26 -12.78 10.70
CA LEU A 37 7.99 -13.42 10.35
C LEU A 37 6.86 -12.39 10.20
N ALA A 38 7.19 -11.11 10.17
CA ALA A 38 6.27 -9.99 10.03
C ALA A 38 6.31 -9.41 8.60
N SER A 39 5.34 -8.52 8.29
CA SER A 39 5.24 -7.74 7.05
C SER A 39 5.00 -8.54 5.78
N ASN A 40 4.63 -9.82 5.86
CA ASN A 40 4.33 -10.70 4.72
C ASN A 40 5.42 -10.71 3.63
N GLU A 41 6.68 -10.52 4.03
CA GLU A 41 7.83 -10.57 3.12
C GLU A 41 8.07 -11.99 2.59
N ASN A 42 8.57 -12.10 1.36
CA ASN A 42 8.97 -13.38 0.79
C ASN A 42 10.40 -13.74 1.23
N PRO A 43 10.60 -14.67 2.16
CA PRO A 43 11.93 -15.02 2.68
C PRO A 43 12.80 -15.75 1.65
N THR A 44 12.22 -16.27 0.58
CA THR A 44 12.97 -16.97 -0.49
C THR A 44 13.58 -16.03 -1.52
N GLY A 45 13.32 -14.72 -1.38
CA GLY A 45 13.82 -13.69 -2.31
C GLY A 45 13.03 -13.62 -3.61
N CYS A 46 13.61 -12.97 -4.61
CA CYS A 46 13.00 -12.81 -5.93
C CYS A 46 13.66 -13.73 -6.97
N SER A 47 12.95 -13.97 -8.08
CA SER A 47 13.51 -14.73 -9.21
C SER A 47 14.76 -14.05 -9.77
N PRO A 48 15.81 -14.80 -10.13
CA PRO A 48 16.99 -14.27 -10.81
C PRO A 48 16.65 -13.48 -12.09
N HIS A 49 15.59 -13.84 -12.80
CA HIS A 49 15.11 -13.09 -13.97
C HIS A 49 14.65 -11.68 -13.62
N VAL A 50 14.03 -11.48 -12.45
CA VAL A 50 13.64 -10.15 -11.95
C VAL A 50 14.88 -9.30 -11.70
N THR A 51 15.88 -9.85 -11.03
CA THR A 51 17.14 -9.16 -10.77
C THR A 51 17.84 -8.74 -12.07
N LEU A 52 17.90 -9.62 -13.05
CA LEU A 52 18.48 -9.32 -14.37
C LEU A 52 17.70 -8.23 -15.11
N ALA A 53 16.36 -8.29 -15.08
CA ALA A 53 15.51 -7.29 -15.72
C ALA A 53 15.72 -5.89 -15.10
N ILE A 54 15.75 -5.80 -13.76
CA ILE A 54 16.02 -4.53 -13.05
C ILE A 54 17.41 -4.01 -13.41
N THR A 55 18.44 -4.86 -13.34
CA THR A 55 19.82 -4.47 -13.63
C THR A 55 19.98 -3.95 -15.06
N SER A 56 19.29 -4.54 -16.03
CA SER A 56 19.32 -4.09 -17.43
C SER A 56 18.75 -2.68 -17.63
N LYS A 57 17.92 -2.19 -16.70
CA LYS A 57 17.27 -0.89 -16.75
C LYS A 57 18.00 0.22 -15.96
N LEU A 58 19.03 -0.10 -15.22
CA LEU A 58 19.75 0.89 -14.40
C LEU A 58 20.31 2.07 -15.22
N GLY A 59 20.73 1.84 -16.46
CA GLY A 59 21.23 2.90 -17.36
C GLY A 59 20.15 3.89 -17.81
N GLU A 60 18.87 3.57 -17.63
CA GLU A 60 17.74 4.38 -18.06
C GLU A 60 17.11 5.21 -16.92
N LEU A 61 17.60 5.10 -15.68
CA LEU A 61 17.01 5.73 -14.49
C LEU A 61 16.89 7.26 -14.54
N SER A 62 17.68 7.92 -15.39
CA SER A 62 17.59 9.38 -15.59
C SER A 62 16.42 9.81 -16.49
N ARG A 63 15.66 8.88 -17.04
CA ARG A 63 14.54 9.14 -17.92
C ARG A 63 13.21 8.76 -17.27
N TYR A 64 12.16 9.49 -17.60
CA TYR A 64 10.82 9.12 -17.16
C TYR A 64 10.40 7.78 -17.77
N PRO A 65 9.76 6.91 -16.99
CA PRO A 65 9.14 5.71 -17.52
C PRO A 65 7.88 6.03 -18.35
N ASP A 66 7.29 5.01 -18.98
CA ASP A 66 5.95 5.12 -19.56
C ASP A 66 4.93 5.45 -18.47
N GLY A 67 4.48 6.70 -18.42
CA GLY A 67 3.57 7.19 -17.38
C GLY A 67 2.18 6.53 -17.40
N ALA A 68 1.77 5.96 -18.54
CA ALA A 68 0.53 5.21 -18.67
C ALA A 68 0.70 3.73 -18.32
N GLY A 69 1.96 3.23 -18.27
CA GLY A 69 2.28 1.84 -17.98
C GLY A 69 1.70 0.85 -18.98
N GLN A 70 1.57 1.25 -20.26
CA GLN A 70 0.87 0.46 -21.26
C GLN A 70 1.49 -0.94 -21.45
N GLY A 71 2.82 -1.03 -21.48
CA GLY A 71 3.50 -2.31 -21.59
C GLY A 71 3.20 -3.26 -20.42
N LEU A 72 3.18 -2.73 -19.19
CA LEU A 72 2.83 -3.50 -18.00
C LEU A 72 1.36 -3.90 -17.99
N LYS A 73 0.45 -2.96 -18.32
CA LYS A 73 -1.00 -3.24 -18.41
C LYS A 73 -1.30 -4.33 -19.42
N GLN A 74 -0.63 -4.30 -20.59
CA GLN A 74 -0.83 -5.35 -21.60
C GLN A 74 -0.37 -6.71 -21.09
N ALA A 75 0.82 -6.79 -20.50
CA ALA A 75 1.34 -8.04 -19.96
C ALA A 75 0.45 -8.60 -18.83
N LEU A 76 -0.09 -7.72 -17.96
CA LEU A 76 -1.02 -8.12 -16.92
C LEU A 76 -2.37 -8.56 -17.49
N ALA A 77 -2.89 -7.87 -18.51
CA ALA A 77 -4.15 -8.21 -19.17
C ALA A 77 -4.07 -9.59 -19.82
N ASP A 78 -2.97 -9.88 -20.51
CA ASP A 78 -2.71 -11.17 -21.13
C ASP A 78 -2.58 -12.30 -20.09
N PHE A 79 -1.91 -12.01 -18.96
CA PHE A 79 -1.74 -12.96 -17.87
C PHE A 79 -3.03 -13.27 -17.12
N LEU A 80 -3.86 -12.22 -16.86
CA LEU A 80 -5.09 -12.32 -16.10
C LEU A 80 -6.31 -12.69 -16.96
N GLY A 81 -6.21 -12.62 -18.28
CA GLY A 81 -7.33 -12.84 -19.19
C GLY A 81 -8.39 -11.73 -19.13
N CYS A 82 -7.98 -10.47 -18.93
CA CYS A 82 -8.86 -9.32 -18.85
C CYS A 82 -8.45 -8.21 -19.84
N GLU A 83 -9.21 -7.13 -19.91
CA GLU A 83 -8.88 -5.99 -20.76
C GLU A 83 -7.95 -5.00 -20.05
N THR A 84 -7.06 -4.31 -20.76
CA THR A 84 -6.16 -3.30 -20.20
C THR A 84 -6.89 -2.16 -19.47
N LYS A 85 -8.11 -1.82 -19.91
CA LYS A 85 -8.95 -0.80 -19.25
C LYS A 85 -9.44 -1.20 -17.85
N GLN A 86 -9.38 -2.49 -17.51
CA GLN A 86 -9.77 -3.02 -16.20
C GLN A 86 -8.60 -3.02 -15.20
N ILE A 87 -7.41 -2.53 -15.63
CA ILE A 87 -6.20 -2.53 -14.82
C ILE A 87 -5.82 -1.10 -14.47
N VAL A 88 -5.71 -0.84 -13.17
CA VAL A 88 -5.16 0.39 -12.61
C VAL A 88 -3.82 0.05 -11.95
N LEU A 89 -2.80 0.84 -12.23
CA LEU A 89 -1.47 0.68 -11.66
C LEU A 89 -1.24 1.71 -10.55
N GLY A 90 -0.46 1.33 -9.55
CA GLY A 90 -0.03 2.21 -8.46
C GLY A 90 1.29 1.75 -7.86
N ASN A 91 1.91 2.60 -7.04
CA ASN A 91 3.12 2.27 -6.29
C ASN A 91 2.77 1.45 -5.03
N GLY A 92 2.27 0.25 -5.26
CA GLY A 92 1.75 -0.64 -4.24
C GLY A 92 0.26 -0.42 -3.94
N SER A 93 -0.30 -1.31 -3.09
CA SER A 93 -1.72 -1.30 -2.74
C SER A 93 -2.15 -0.04 -1.98
N ASN A 94 -1.27 0.57 -1.19
CA ASN A 94 -1.60 1.75 -0.40
C ASN A 94 -2.00 2.93 -1.28
N GLU A 95 -1.26 3.20 -2.36
CA GLU A 95 -1.63 4.25 -3.30
C GLU A 95 -2.98 3.95 -3.95
N LEU A 96 -3.23 2.69 -4.32
CA LEU A 96 -4.50 2.29 -4.92
C LEU A 96 -5.67 2.43 -3.93
N LEU A 97 -5.49 2.06 -2.67
CA LEU A 97 -6.51 2.25 -1.63
C LEU A 97 -6.87 3.74 -1.47
N ASN A 98 -5.87 4.61 -1.35
CA ASN A 98 -6.10 6.05 -1.26
C ASN A 98 -6.83 6.60 -2.51
N ASN A 99 -6.39 6.17 -3.71
CA ASN A 99 -7.01 6.63 -4.96
C ASN A 99 -8.45 6.13 -5.11
N ILE A 100 -8.74 4.89 -4.74
CA ILE A 100 -10.10 4.32 -4.76
C ILE A 100 -10.97 5.10 -3.77
N THR A 101 -10.53 5.24 -2.54
CA THR A 101 -11.26 5.95 -1.50
C THR A 101 -11.59 7.38 -1.94
N ALA A 102 -10.58 8.13 -2.39
CA ALA A 102 -10.78 9.51 -2.86
C ALA A 102 -11.62 9.64 -4.14
N SER A 103 -11.77 8.56 -4.93
CA SER A 103 -12.54 8.59 -6.17
C SER A 103 -14.00 8.21 -5.99
N PHE A 104 -14.33 7.44 -4.97
CA PHE A 104 -15.64 6.83 -4.80
C PHE A 104 -16.36 7.23 -3.50
N ALA A 105 -15.69 7.88 -2.56
CA ALA A 105 -16.27 8.26 -1.30
C ALA A 105 -15.96 9.72 -0.95
N ASP A 106 -16.84 10.34 -0.17
CA ASP A 106 -16.67 11.66 0.40
C ASP A 106 -17.04 11.67 1.90
N GLY A 107 -17.04 12.87 2.53
CA GLY A 107 -17.24 13.00 3.98
C GLY A 107 -18.60 12.52 4.50
N ASP A 108 -19.61 12.35 3.63
CA ASP A 108 -20.96 11.90 4.00
C ASP A 108 -21.14 10.37 3.78
N ASP A 109 -20.16 9.72 3.15
CA ASP A 109 -20.17 8.29 2.91
C ASP A 109 -19.65 7.47 4.09
N VAL A 110 -19.94 6.16 4.08
CA VAL A 110 -19.44 5.20 5.05
C VAL A 110 -18.58 4.16 4.35
N ILE A 111 -17.36 3.98 4.82
CA ILE A 111 -16.47 2.91 4.34
C ILE A 111 -16.54 1.77 5.34
N VAL A 112 -16.87 0.58 4.83
CA VAL A 112 -16.95 -0.67 5.59
C VAL A 112 -15.75 -1.54 5.27
N TYR A 113 -15.05 -2.01 6.29
CA TYR A 113 -13.94 -2.94 6.14
C TYR A 113 -13.87 -3.91 7.32
N SER A 114 -13.17 -5.04 7.15
CA SER A 114 -13.02 -6.04 8.21
C SER A 114 -12.26 -5.47 9.41
N GLN A 115 -12.67 -5.80 10.63
CA GLN A 115 -12.03 -5.37 11.87
C GLN A 115 -10.53 -5.70 11.93
N TYR A 116 -10.12 -6.81 11.33
CA TYR A 116 -8.72 -7.26 11.29
C TYR A 116 -8.05 -7.00 9.95
N ALA A 117 -8.60 -6.07 9.15
CA ALA A 117 -7.99 -5.67 7.89
C ALA A 117 -6.70 -4.86 8.12
N PHE A 118 -5.95 -4.70 7.06
CA PHE A 118 -4.76 -3.87 7.05
C PHE A 118 -5.10 -2.40 7.42
N SER A 119 -4.29 -1.78 8.26
CA SER A 119 -4.53 -0.43 8.80
C SER A 119 -4.70 0.67 7.76
N ASP A 120 -4.20 0.46 6.54
CA ASP A 120 -4.30 1.45 5.48
C ASP A 120 -5.74 1.69 4.99
N TYR A 121 -6.68 0.76 5.22
CA TYR A 121 -8.11 1.01 4.98
C TYR A 121 -8.62 2.13 5.87
N GLU A 122 -8.27 2.09 7.15
CA GLU A 122 -8.60 3.14 8.11
C GLU A 122 -7.93 4.47 7.74
N LEU A 123 -6.63 4.43 7.45
CA LEU A 123 -5.85 5.62 7.11
C LEU A 123 -6.37 6.31 5.85
N ALA A 124 -6.68 5.55 4.80
CA ALA A 124 -7.23 6.08 3.56
C ALA A 124 -8.61 6.75 3.78
N SER A 125 -9.45 6.15 4.62
CA SER A 125 -10.79 6.65 4.93
C SER A 125 -10.75 7.93 5.76
N LEU A 126 -9.92 7.97 6.82
CA LEU A 126 -9.72 9.17 7.63
C LEU A 126 -9.12 10.32 6.83
N GLY A 127 -8.27 10.02 5.84
CA GLY A 127 -7.65 11.01 4.96
C GLY A 127 -8.66 11.86 4.16
N ILE A 128 -9.85 11.32 3.88
CA ILE A 128 -10.95 12.02 3.21
C ILE A 128 -12.11 12.37 4.14
N SER A 129 -11.92 12.23 5.47
CA SER A 129 -12.94 12.52 6.49
C SER A 129 -14.20 11.67 6.41
N CYS A 130 -14.10 10.46 5.85
CA CYS A 130 -15.19 9.52 5.72
C CYS A 130 -15.51 8.83 7.05
N LEU A 131 -16.76 8.44 7.25
CA LEU A 131 -17.15 7.63 8.39
C LEU A 131 -16.63 6.20 8.25
N LEU A 132 -16.21 5.62 9.38
CA LEU A 132 -15.66 4.27 9.42
C LEU A 132 -16.62 3.32 10.11
N TYR A 133 -16.81 2.16 9.52
CA TYR A 133 -17.51 1.04 10.13
C TYR A 133 -16.67 -0.23 9.99
N THR A 134 -16.40 -0.89 11.11
CA THR A 134 -15.71 -2.18 11.14
C THR A 134 -16.69 -3.29 11.45
N SER A 135 -16.67 -4.35 10.66
CA SER A 135 -17.45 -5.57 10.90
C SER A 135 -16.51 -6.74 11.19
N ASP A 136 -16.81 -7.50 12.24
CA ASP A 136 -16.27 -8.85 12.40
C ASP A 136 -17.18 -9.81 11.61
N ALA A 137 -16.58 -10.63 10.76
CA ALA A 137 -17.33 -11.64 9.98
C ALA A 137 -18.07 -12.68 10.87
N ALA A 138 -17.82 -12.69 12.18
CA ALA A 138 -18.50 -13.51 13.16
C ALA A 138 -19.83 -12.91 13.66
N ASP A 139 -20.10 -11.63 13.39
CA ASP A 139 -21.33 -10.94 13.85
C ASP A 139 -22.47 -11.01 12.83
N GLU A 140 -22.32 -11.77 11.74
CA GLU A 140 -23.31 -11.92 10.67
C GLU A 140 -24.12 -13.25 10.79
N GLU A 141 -24.45 -13.72 12.00
CA GLU A 141 -25.45 -14.78 12.21
C GLU A 141 -26.82 -14.20 12.60
#